data_52079cfdc40c5eb17536d879f2879f13
#
_entry.id   52079cfdc40c5eb17536d879f2879f13
#
_cell.length_a   1.000
_cell.length_b   1.000
_cell.length_c   1.000
_cell.angle_alpha   90.00
_cell.angle_beta   90.00
_cell.angle_gamma   90.00
#
_symmetry.space_group_name_H-M   'P 1'
#
loop_
_entity.id
_entity.type
_entity.pdbx_description
1 polymer ?
#
loop_
_entity_poly.entity_id
_entity_poly.type
_entity_poly.pdbx_seq_one_letter_code
_entity_poly.pdbx_strand_id
1 'polypeptide(L)'
;MWLARLPGGDNLAGYMTDDLAARIKKVYPAGTTESWDEAALDSEERDGRPRSALRACADECGLACELEAGKPAYKAMFTQQEHPSFYRWLWQMSNPEKLAWIQGNGGPYPVLWLTVSRVADYYYHYFNHWVPGDDTGRIGPDCKHPLNAKWRGYELIIRERLERAGFRYLTDDLAREETPFVLERDYDAIPEDDPRWDEDDFQPPLVPTTVHECLFSY
;
A
#
# COMPACT_ATOMS: atom_id res chain seq x y z
N MET A 1 21.44 -1.88 28.38
CA MET A 1 21.84 -0.50 28.04
C MET A 1 22.99 -0.54 27.05
N TRP A 2 22.68 -0.55 25.75
CA TRP A 2 23.61 -0.23 24.64
C TRP A 2 22.76 -0.14 23.39
N LEU A 3 22.28 1.06 23.10
CA LEU A 3 21.77 1.43 21.79
C LEU A 3 22.99 1.74 20.91
N ALA A 4 23.36 0.82 20.06
CA ALA A 4 24.34 1.07 19.02
C ALA A 4 23.70 2.01 17.98
N ARG A 5 24.13 3.27 17.95
CA ARG A 5 23.90 4.21 16.85
C ARG A 5 24.57 3.62 15.60
N LEU A 6 23.77 3.33 14.58
CA LEU A 6 24.29 3.10 13.25
C LEU A 6 24.82 4.43 12.69
N PRO A 7 26.00 4.44 12.05
CA PRO A 7 26.62 5.66 11.55
C PRO A 7 26.02 6.08 10.21
N GLY A 8 25.66 7.35 10.12
CA GLY A 8 25.78 8.14 8.90
C GLY A 8 24.75 7.93 7.82
N GLY A 9 23.57 8.50 7.99
CA GLY A 9 22.70 8.95 6.92
C GLY A 9 22.02 10.20 7.42
N ASP A 10 22.30 11.32 6.80
CA ASP A 10 21.64 12.58 7.10
C ASP A 10 20.13 12.37 7.00
N ASN A 11 19.48 12.28 8.15
CA ASN A 11 18.04 12.34 8.30
C ASN A 11 17.54 13.73 7.86
N LEU A 12 17.40 13.94 6.58
CA LEU A 12 16.41 14.88 6.03
C LEU A 12 15.07 14.14 6.04
N ALA A 13 14.63 13.77 7.25
CA ALA A 13 13.34 13.18 7.49
C ALA A 13 12.28 14.25 7.24
N GLY A 14 11.36 13.97 6.32
CA GLY A 14 10.07 14.59 6.31
C GLY A 14 9.79 15.65 5.25
N TYR A 15 10.64 15.84 4.24
CA TYR A 15 10.31 16.78 3.15
C TYR A 15 10.49 16.15 1.78
N MET A 16 9.55 16.45 0.88
CA MET A 16 9.61 16.06 -0.52
C MET A 16 10.82 16.72 -1.19
N THR A 17 11.74 15.89 -1.70
CA THR A 17 12.91 16.39 -2.42
C THR A 17 12.55 16.86 -3.83
N ASP A 18 13.36 17.77 -4.39
CA ASP A 18 13.17 18.24 -5.79
C ASP A 18 13.17 17.07 -6.80
N ASP A 19 14.00 16.04 -6.56
CA ASP A 19 14.02 14.83 -7.42
C ASP A 19 12.70 14.06 -7.34
N LEU A 20 12.15 13.85 -6.15
CA LEU A 20 10.86 13.19 -5.98
C LEU A 20 9.74 14.00 -6.64
N ALA A 21 9.71 15.32 -6.42
CA ALA A 21 8.75 16.21 -7.05
C ALA A 21 8.85 16.17 -8.58
N ALA A 22 10.07 16.14 -9.13
CA ALA A 22 10.28 16.04 -10.57
C ALA A 22 9.77 14.70 -11.14
N ARG A 23 9.98 13.60 -10.44
CA ARG A 23 9.46 12.27 -10.83
C ARG A 23 7.94 12.22 -10.81
N ILE A 24 7.31 12.74 -9.74
CA ILE A 24 5.85 12.82 -9.64
C ILE A 24 5.30 13.65 -10.82
N LYS A 25 5.83 14.83 -11.07
CA LYS A 25 5.40 15.69 -12.20
C LYS A 25 5.54 14.99 -13.56
N LYS A 26 6.57 14.18 -13.73
CA LYS A 26 6.76 13.43 -14.96
C LYS A 26 5.68 12.37 -15.17
N VAL A 27 5.23 11.73 -14.10
CA VAL A 27 4.17 10.71 -14.16
C VAL A 27 2.79 11.33 -14.30
N TYR A 28 2.58 12.50 -13.69
CA TYR A 28 1.31 13.23 -13.71
C TYR A 28 1.43 14.56 -14.49
N PRO A 29 1.67 14.55 -15.81
CA PRO A 29 1.94 15.76 -16.58
C PRO A 29 0.73 16.69 -16.68
N ALA A 30 -0.49 16.16 -16.56
CA ALA A 30 -1.73 16.94 -16.52
C ALA A 30 -2.01 17.57 -15.15
N GLY A 31 -1.20 17.23 -14.11
CA GLY A 31 -1.38 17.75 -12.76
C GLY A 31 -2.58 17.17 -12.01
N THR A 32 -3.07 16.00 -12.41
CA THR A 32 -4.14 15.27 -11.71
C THR A 32 -3.83 13.79 -11.59
N THR A 33 -4.32 13.15 -10.52
CA THR A 33 -4.18 11.70 -10.31
C THR A 33 -4.99 10.87 -11.32
N GLU A 34 -5.95 11.47 -11.98
CA GLU A 34 -6.80 10.82 -12.99
C GLU A 34 -6.08 10.56 -14.32
N SER A 35 -4.96 11.25 -14.56
CA SER A 35 -4.21 11.17 -15.80
C SER A 35 -2.73 11.02 -15.52
N TRP A 36 -2.16 9.88 -15.91
CA TRP A 36 -0.73 9.58 -15.78
C TRP A 36 -0.10 9.23 -17.12
N ASP A 37 1.20 9.43 -17.21
CA ASP A 37 2.00 8.99 -18.36
C ASP A 37 2.49 7.56 -18.13
N GLU A 38 1.90 6.59 -18.82
CA GLU A 38 2.32 5.18 -18.75
C GLU A 38 3.78 5.00 -19.15
N ALA A 39 4.25 5.74 -20.15
CA ALA A 39 5.65 5.64 -20.59
C ALA A 39 6.63 6.15 -19.52
N ALA A 40 6.18 7.02 -18.61
CA ALA A 40 6.98 7.45 -17.47
C ALA A 40 7.04 6.39 -16.36
N LEU A 41 6.04 5.50 -16.28
CA LEU A 41 5.98 4.37 -15.36
C LEU A 41 6.70 3.15 -15.92
N ASP A 42 6.53 2.87 -17.20
CA ASP A 42 6.99 1.65 -17.84
C ASP A 42 8.47 1.75 -18.24
N SER A 43 9.33 1.16 -17.42
CA SER A 43 10.58 0.63 -17.90
C SER A 43 10.68 -0.82 -17.43
N GLU A 44 11.06 -1.73 -18.32
CA GLU A 44 11.24 -3.15 -18.01
C GLU A 44 12.19 -3.36 -16.83
N GLU A 45 13.21 -2.51 -16.72
CA GLU A 45 14.17 -2.48 -15.63
C GLU A 45 13.53 -2.03 -14.31
N ARG A 46 12.58 -1.08 -14.37
CA ARG A 46 11.87 -0.56 -13.20
C ARG A 46 10.82 -1.55 -12.69
N ASP A 47 10.14 -2.26 -13.58
CA ASP A 47 9.09 -3.23 -13.22
C ASP A 47 9.66 -4.58 -12.75
N GLY A 48 10.79 -5.02 -13.28
CA GLY A 48 11.43 -6.27 -12.88
C GLY A 48 11.96 -6.23 -11.46
N ARG A 49 12.53 -5.10 -11.04
CA ARG A 49 13.14 -4.94 -9.71
C ARG A 49 12.14 -5.06 -8.56
N PRO A 50 11.00 -4.35 -8.55
CA PRO A 50 10.00 -4.50 -7.49
C PRO A 50 9.45 -5.91 -7.41
N ARG A 51 9.09 -6.51 -8.53
CA ARG A 51 8.55 -7.88 -8.58
C ARG A 51 9.53 -8.90 -8.04
N SER A 52 10.81 -8.80 -8.44
CA SER A 52 11.86 -9.69 -7.96
C SER A 52 12.11 -9.53 -6.47
N ALA A 53 12.13 -8.30 -5.97
CA ALA A 53 12.31 -8.03 -4.55
C ALA A 53 11.14 -8.59 -3.72
N LEU A 54 9.90 -8.39 -4.16
CA LEU A 54 8.71 -8.90 -3.49
C LEU A 54 8.66 -10.43 -3.46
N ARG A 55 9.00 -11.10 -4.56
CA ARG A 55 9.10 -12.57 -4.60
C ARG A 55 10.19 -13.08 -3.66
N ALA A 56 11.36 -12.46 -3.67
CA ALA A 56 12.44 -12.83 -2.77
C ALA A 56 12.06 -12.66 -1.29
N CYS A 57 11.27 -11.64 -0.96
CA CYS A 57 10.71 -11.48 0.40
C CYS A 57 9.77 -12.64 0.76
N ALA A 58 8.88 -13.03 -0.15
CA ALA A 58 7.96 -14.14 0.06
C ALA A 58 8.72 -15.46 0.30
N ASP A 59 9.67 -15.76 -0.57
CA ASP A 59 10.48 -16.99 -0.50
C ASP A 59 11.26 -17.07 0.81
N GLU A 60 11.90 -15.97 1.24
CA GLU A 60 12.68 -15.95 2.48
C GLU A 60 11.83 -16.09 3.74
N CYS A 61 10.62 -15.52 3.71
CA CYS A 61 9.67 -15.65 4.81
C CYS A 61 8.88 -16.95 4.79
N GLY A 62 8.94 -17.73 3.70
CA GLY A 62 8.07 -18.89 3.49
C GLY A 62 6.59 -18.49 3.45
N LEU A 63 6.28 -17.33 2.85
CA LEU A 63 4.93 -16.81 2.71
C LEU A 63 4.44 -16.95 1.27
N ALA A 64 3.12 -17.06 1.10
CA ALA A 64 2.50 -16.80 -0.18
C ALA A 64 2.50 -15.31 -0.45
N CYS A 65 2.69 -14.92 -1.73
CA CYS A 65 2.64 -13.54 -2.17
C CYS A 65 1.68 -13.45 -3.35
N GLU A 66 0.59 -12.76 -3.15
CA GLU A 66 -0.28 -12.35 -4.24
C GLU A 66 0.12 -10.93 -4.65
N LEU A 67 0.45 -10.79 -5.94
CA LEU A 67 0.94 -9.52 -6.50
C LEU A 67 -0.08 -8.98 -7.49
N GLU A 68 -0.56 -7.80 -7.22
CA GLU A 68 -1.39 -7.01 -8.12
C GLU A 68 -0.57 -5.85 -8.70
N ALA A 69 -0.58 -5.76 -10.03
CA ALA A 69 0.03 -4.64 -10.72
C ALA A 69 -0.98 -3.50 -10.80
N GLY A 70 -0.90 -2.58 -9.89
CA GLY A 70 -1.63 -1.32 -9.93
C GLY A 70 -0.85 -0.24 -10.67
N LYS A 71 -1.51 0.86 -10.91
CA LYS A 71 -0.91 2.10 -11.40
C LYS A 71 -1.13 3.13 -10.28
N PRO A 72 -0.16 3.72 -9.67
CA PRO A 72 1.28 3.77 -9.96
C PRO A 72 2.13 2.83 -9.11
N ALA A 73 1.58 1.83 -8.46
CA ALA A 73 2.34 0.94 -7.57
C ALA A 73 2.03 -0.53 -7.78
N TYR A 74 2.93 -1.40 -7.33
CA TYR A 74 2.65 -2.80 -7.09
C TYR A 74 2.10 -2.96 -5.68
N LYS A 75 0.98 -3.67 -5.54
CA LYS A 75 0.43 -4.08 -4.27
C LYS A 75 0.69 -5.57 -4.08
N ALA A 76 1.34 -5.91 -2.99
CA ALA A 76 1.61 -7.28 -2.61
C ALA A 76 0.88 -7.60 -1.31
N MET A 77 0.27 -8.76 -1.26
CA MET A 77 -0.33 -9.31 -0.08
C MET A 77 0.41 -10.57 0.32
N PHE A 78 0.97 -10.57 1.51
CA PHE A 78 1.68 -11.70 2.08
C PHE A 78 0.78 -12.43 3.07
N THR A 79 0.63 -13.73 2.85
CA THR A 79 -0.17 -14.62 3.67
C THR A 79 0.58 -15.90 3.97
N GLN A 80 0.05 -16.73 4.87
CA GLN A 80 0.60 -18.06 5.09
C GLN A 80 0.43 -18.92 3.83
N GLN A 81 1.42 -19.75 3.50
CA GLN A 81 1.42 -20.56 2.26
C GLN A 81 0.22 -21.51 2.12
N GLU A 82 -0.40 -21.87 3.23
CA GLU A 82 -1.58 -22.75 3.26
C GLU A 82 -2.82 -22.11 2.62
N HIS A 83 -2.75 -20.81 2.31
CA HIS A 83 -3.87 -20.06 1.76
C HIS A 83 -3.47 -19.30 0.48
N PRO A 84 -3.22 -20.02 -0.61
CA PRO A 84 -3.03 -19.38 -1.90
C PRO A 84 -4.32 -18.70 -2.34
N SER A 85 -4.18 -17.57 -3.01
CA SER A 85 -5.33 -16.83 -3.57
C SER A 85 -6.29 -16.24 -2.54
N PHE A 86 -5.74 -15.61 -1.50
CA PHE A 86 -6.55 -14.93 -0.49
C PHE A 86 -7.47 -13.86 -1.10
N TYR A 87 -7.04 -13.13 -2.11
CA TYR A 87 -7.90 -12.22 -2.87
C TYR A 87 -9.10 -12.92 -3.49
N ARG A 88 -8.87 -14.06 -4.18
CA ARG A 88 -9.96 -14.84 -4.74
C ARG A 88 -10.93 -15.29 -3.65
N TRP A 89 -10.39 -15.78 -2.54
CA TRP A 89 -11.18 -16.17 -1.37
C TRP A 89 -11.99 -15.00 -0.81
N LEU A 90 -11.35 -13.82 -0.65
CA LEU A 90 -11.98 -12.61 -0.11
C LEU A 90 -13.18 -12.16 -0.96
N TRP A 91 -13.05 -12.24 -2.29
CA TRP A 91 -14.07 -11.75 -3.21
C TRP A 91 -15.16 -12.80 -3.53
N GLN A 92 -14.83 -14.07 -3.48
CA GLN A 92 -15.75 -15.15 -3.90
C GLN A 92 -16.59 -15.73 -2.77
N MET A 93 -16.14 -15.64 -1.52
CA MET A 93 -16.90 -16.19 -0.38
C MET A 93 -17.86 -15.15 0.20
N SER A 94 -19.03 -15.63 0.63
CA SER A 94 -19.93 -14.82 1.45
C SER A 94 -19.33 -14.50 2.84
N ASN A 95 -19.83 -13.46 3.51
CA ASN A 95 -19.38 -13.13 4.86
C ASN A 95 -19.53 -14.27 5.87
N PRO A 96 -20.63 -15.06 5.90
CA PRO A 96 -20.74 -16.22 6.78
C PRO A 96 -19.68 -17.29 6.52
N GLU A 97 -19.32 -17.55 5.26
CA GLU A 97 -18.26 -18.51 4.90
C GLU A 97 -16.90 -18.04 5.36
N LYS A 98 -16.59 -16.73 5.17
CA LYS A 98 -15.35 -16.10 5.67
C LYS A 98 -15.25 -16.22 7.18
N LEU A 99 -16.34 -15.91 7.88
CA LEU A 99 -16.40 -15.98 9.34
C LEU A 99 -16.16 -17.41 9.83
N ALA A 100 -16.85 -18.39 9.26
CA ALA A 100 -16.69 -19.80 9.61
C ALA A 100 -15.26 -20.27 9.37
N TRP A 101 -14.65 -19.84 8.26
CA TRP A 101 -13.26 -20.16 7.95
C TRP A 101 -12.28 -19.55 8.97
N ILE A 102 -12.42 -18.25 9.28
CA ILE A 102 -11.56 -17.57 10.28
C ILE A 102 -11.67 -18.25 11.65
N GLN A 103 -12.89 -18.54 12.09
CA GLN A 103 -13.14 -19.23 13.36
C GLN A 103 -12.54 -20.65 13.38
N GLY A 104 -12.70 -21.39 12.28
CA GLY A 104 -12.16 -22.74 12.14
C GLY A 104 -10.62 -22.80 12.13
N ASN A 105 -9.97 -21.67 11.77
CA ASN A 105 -8.52 -21.55 11.71
C ASN A 105 -7.91 -20.80 12.90
N GLY A 106 -8.64 -20.64 13.98
CA GLY A 106 -8.09 -20.16 15.26
C GLY A 106 -8.15 -18.66 15.48
N GLY A 107 -8.95 -17.94 14.71
CA GLY A 107 -9.21 -16.53 14.98
C GLY A 107 -8.52 -15.58 13.99
N PRO A 108 -8.11 -14.38 14.42
CA PRO A 108 -7.67 -13.33 13.50
C PRO A 108 -6.61 -13.81 12.50
N TYR A 109 -6.87 -13.55 11.21
CA TYR A 109 -5.96 -13.92 10.14
C TYR A 109 -5.06 -12.74 9.78
N PRO A 110 -3.77 -12.79 10.11
CA PRO A 110 -2.86 -11.69 9.83
C PRO A 110 -2.51 -11.66 8.35
N VAL A 111 -2.56 -10.47 7.78
CA VAL A 111 -2.19 -10.18 6.40
C VAL A 111 -1.25 -8.99 6.41
N LEU A 112 -0.11 -9.13 5.76
CA LEU A 112 0.79 -8.00 5.51
C LEU A 112 0.53 -7.48 4.10
N TRP A 113 0.13 -6.24 4.03
CA TRP A 113 0.05 -5.49 2.81
C TRP A 113 1.30 -4.67 2.59
N LEU A 114 1.83 -4.77 1.40
CA LEU A 114 3.03 -4.05 1.00
C LEU A 114 2.81 -3.43 -0.37
N THR A 115 3.03 -2.15 -0.47
CA THR A 115 3.00 -1.42 -1.74
C THR A 115 4.40 -0.95 -2.10
N VAL A 116 4.78 -1.14 -3.36
CA VAL A 116 6.06 -0.66 -3.90
C VAL A 116 5.75 0.25 -5.08
N SER A 117 6.18 1.49 -4.98
CA SER A 117 5.91 2.49 -6.00
C SER A 117 6.63 2.20 -7.32
N ARG A 118 5.97 2.50 -8.43
CA ARG A 118 6.54 2.52 -9.78
C ARG A 118 7.03 3.92 -10.17
N VAL A 119 6.63 4.94 -9.41
CA VAL A 119 7.02 6.35 -9.62
C VAL A 119 8.42 6.62 -9.08
N ALA A 120 8.72 6.13 -7.89
CA ALA A 120 10.00 6.34 -7.22
C ALA A 120 10.37 5.14 -6.34
N ASP A 121 11.60 5.11 -5.86
CA ASP A 121 12.14 3.97 -5.09
C ASP A 121 11.64 3.98 -3.64
N TYR A 122 10.31 3.96 -3.46
CA TYR A 122 9.67 3.92 -2.17
C TYR A 122 8.77 2.70 -2.03
N TYR A 123 8.63 2.24 -0.78
CA TYR A 123 7.64 1.26 -0.38
C TYR A 123 6.92 1.72 0.88
N TYR A 124 5.70 1.21 1.04
CA TYR A 124 4.88 1.41 2.23
C TYR A 124 4.26 0.08 2.64
N HIS A 125 4.10 -0.16 3.92
CA HIS A 125 3.48 -1.39 4.41
C HIS A 125 2.56 -1.11 5.58
N TYR A 126 1.54 -1.96 5.72
CA TYR A 126 0.67 -1.98 6.86
C TYR A 126 0.20 -3.41 7.13
N PHE A 127 -0.17 -3.67 8.36
CA PHE A 127 -0.72 -4.95 8.77
C PHE A 127 -2.22 -4.82 9.00
N ASN A 128 -2.96 -5.78 8.48
CA ASN A 128 -4.36 -5.96 8.79
C ASN A 128 -4.57 -7.34 9.43
N HIS A 129 -5.47 -7.40 10.39
CA HIS A 129 -6.05 -8.64 10.86
C HIS A 129 -7.47 -8.75 10.34
N TRP A 130 -7.77 -9.87 9.71
CA TRP A 130 -9.15 -10.21 9.41
C TRP A 130 -9.75 -10.89 10.62
N VAL A 131 -10.69 -10.21 11.26
CA VAL A 131 -11.37 -10.68 12.46
C VAL A 131 -12.82 -11.00 12.15
N PRO A 132 -13.44 -11.94 12.90
CA PRO A 132 -14.88 -12.09 12.88
C PRO A 132 -15.54 -10.72 13.13
N GLY A 133 -16.56 -10.42 12.35
CA GLY A 133 -17.31 -9.17 12.50
C GLY A 133 -18.06 -9.10 13.82
N ASP A 134 -18.68 -7.95 14.01
CA ASP A 134 -19.64 -7.71 15.09
C ASP A 134 -20.86 -8.62 15.00
N ASP A 135 -21.85 -8.39 15.85
CA ASP A 135 -23.12 -9.14 15.90
C ASP A 135 -23.87 -9.14 14.54
N THR A 136 -23.50 -8.27 13.60
CA THR A 136 -24.04 -8.22 12.25
C THR A 136 -23.40 -9.21 11.29
N GLY A 137 -22.36 -9.93 11.71
CA GLY A 137 -21.59 -10.87 10.90
C GLY A 137 -20.70 -10.23 9.86
N ARG A 138 -20.43 -8.94 9.93
CA ARG A 138 -19.50 -8.24 9.05
C ARG A 138 -18.06 -8.62 9.41
N ILE A 139 -17.28 -8.92 8.39
CA ILE A 139 -15.86 -9.23 8.52
C ILE A 139 -15.08 -8.05 7.93
N GLY A 140 -14.13 -7.53 8.69
CA GLY A 140 -13.31 -6.42 8.24
C GLY A 140 -11.87 -6.48 8.77
N PRO A 141 -11.02 -5.60 8.28
CA PRO A 141 -9.68 -5.46 8.83
C PRO A 141 -9.73 -4.88 10.23
N ASP A 142 -8.97 -5.46 11.14
CA ASP A 142 -8.74 -4.91 12.47
C ASP A 142 -7.25 -4.70 12.72
N CYS A 143 -6.84 -3.44 12.76
CA CYS A 143 -5.46 -3.04 13.03
C CYS A 143 -5.15 -2.89 14.52
N LYS A 144 -6.11 -3.16 15.42
CA LYS A 144 -5.94 -2.99 16.88
C LYS A 144 -5.18 -4.12 17.54
N HIS A 145 -5.16 -5.31 16.92
CA HIS A 145 -4.42 -6.43 17.46
C HIS A 145 -2.92 -6.26 17.23
N PRO A 146 -2.09 -6.37 18.28
CA PRO A 146 -0.66 -6.30 18.12
C PRO A 146 -0.16 -7.50 17.29
N LEU A 147 0.75 -7.23 16.36
CA LEU A 147 1.44 -8.29 15.64
C LEU A 147 2.13 -9.24 16.61
N ASN A 148 1.98 -10.52 16.38
CA ASN A 148 2.76 -11.50 17.09
C ASN A 148 4.26 -11.47 16.66
N ALA A 149 5.12 -12.08 17.46
CA ALA A 149 6.57 -12.05 17.23
C ALA A 149 6.98 -12.62 15.85
N LYS A 150 6.25 -13.61 15.33
CA LYS A 150 6.51 -14.23 14.03
C LYS A 150 6.32 -13.23 12.89
N TRP A 151 5.20 -12.49 12.89
CA TRP A 151 4.90 -11.49 11.86
C TRP A 151 5.82 -10.27 11.94
N ARG A 152 6.23 -9.88 13.15
CA ARG A 152 7.29 -8.86 13.30
C ARG A 152 8.61 -9.30 12.71
N GLY A 153 8.94 -10.59 12.82
CA GLY A 153 10.13 -11.16 12.17
C GLY A 153 10.04 -11.04 10.64
N TYR A 154 8.89 -11.35 10.06
CA TYR A 154 8.68 -11.18 8.62
C TYR A 154 8.79 -9.73 8.17
N GLU A 155 8.21 -8.79 8.92
CA GLU A 155 8.34 -7.36 8.65
C GLU A 155 9.81 -6.93 8.55
N LEU A 156 10.63 -7.35 9.50
CA LEU A 156 12.06 -7.02 9.50
C LEU A 156 12.80 -7.59 8.28
N ILE A 157 12.54 -8.84 7.91
CA ILE A 157 13.13 -9.49 6.74
C ILE A 157 12.73 -8.75 5.45
N ILE A 158 11.44 -8.45 5.30
CA ILE A 158 10.89 -7.76 4.13
C ILE A 158 11.52 -6.37 3.99
N ARG A 159 11.56 -5.63 5.07
CA ARG A 159 12.20 -4.32 5.12
C ARG A 159 13.66 -4.37 4.68
N GLU A 160 14.44 -5.26 5.28
CA GLU A 160 15.86 -5.43 4.96
C GLU A 160 16.10 -5.79 3.48
N ARG A 161 15.22 -6.64 2.92
CA ARG A 161 15.29 -7.02 1.50
C ARG A 161 15.00 -5.87 0.57
N LEU A 162 13.96 -5.09 0.84
CA LEU A 162 13.59 -3.95 0.03
C LEU A 162 14.66 -2.85 0.11
N GLU A 163 15.19 -2.58 1.28
CA GLU A 163 16.29 -1.62 1.46
C GLU A 163 17.55 -2.06 0.70
N ARG A 164 17.92 -3.35 0.73
CA ARG A 164 19.02 -3.89 -0.09
C ARG A 164 18.74 -3.79 -1.60
N ALA A 165 17.49 -3.89 -2.00
CA ALA A 165 17.09 -3.70 -3.38
C ALA A 165 17.01 -2.22 -3.81
N GLY A 166 17.35 -1.29 -2.89
CA GLY A 166 17.41 0.14 -3.15
C GLY A 166 16.10 0.89 -2.93
N PHE A 167 15.08 0.23 -2.35
CA PHE A 167 13.85 0.90 -1.94
C PHE A 167 13.98 1.51 -0.56
N ARG A 168 13.24 2.59 -0.31
CA ARG A 168 13.17 3.28 0.97
C ARG A 168 11.76 3.23 1.52
N TYR A 169 11.65 3.10 2.83
CA TYR A 169 10.35 3.20 3.49
C TYR A 169 9.81 4.63 3.39
N LEU A 170 8.56 4.77 2.95
CA LEU A 170 7.89 6.06 2.99
C LEU A 170 7.46 6.34 4.43
N THR A 171 8.09 7.34 5.05
CA THR A 171 7.72 7.75 6.42
C THR A 171 6.36 8.42 6.45
N ASP A 172 5.67 8.35 7.59
CA ASP A 172 4.34 8.94 7.75
C ASP A 172 4.34 10.46 7.51
N ASP A 173 5.43 11.15 7.89
CA ASP A 173 5.57 12.59 7.68
C ASP A 173 5.63 12.92 6.19
N LEU A 174 6.50 12.24 5.44
CA LEU A 174 6.59 12.43 3.99
C LEU A 174 5.33 11.93 3.27
N ALA A 175 4.70 10.86 3.75
CA ALA A 175 3.47 10.33 3.17
C ALA A 175 2.32 11.37 3.15
N ARG A 176 2.22 12.17 4.21
CA ARG A 176 1.18 13.19 4.39
C ARG A 176 1.53 14.54 3.79
N GLU A 177 2.73 14.71 3.27
CA GLU A 177 3.12 15.97 2.64
C GLU A 177 2.28 16.21 1.37
N GLU A 178 1.69 17.39 1.26
CA GLU A 178 0.88 17.77 0.11
C GLU A 178 1.75 17.99 -1.14
N THR A 179 1.21 17.59 -2.28
CA THR A 179 1.79 17.83 -3.61
C THR A 179 0.97 18.88 -4.35
N PRO A 180 1.25 20.18 -4.16
CA PRO A 180 0.37 21.25 -4.66
C PRO A 180 0.28 21.33 -6.20
N PHE A 181 1.08 20.55 -6.89
CA PHE A 181 1.13 20.47 -8.35
C PHE A 181 0.45 19.22 -8.92
N VAL A 182 -0.11 18.34 -8.06
CA VAL A 182 -1.00 17.24 -8.46
C VAL A 182 -2.27 17.34 -7.63
N LEU A 183 -3.38 17.26 -8.29
CA LEU A 183 -4.70 17.38 -7.67
C LEU A 183 -5.45 16.06 -7.78
N GLU A 184 -6.32 15.82 -6.83
CA GLU A 184 -7.27 14.70 -6.85
C GLU A 184 -8.69 15.20 -6.55
N ARG A 185 -9.70 14.39 -6.90
CA ARG A 185 -11.07 14.74 -6.56
C ARG A 185 -11.36 14.36 -5.12
N ASP A 186 -11.87 15.34 -4.40
CA ASP A 186 -12.30 15.15 -3.01
C ASP A 186 -13.76 14.66 -2.99
N TYR A 187 -13.93 13.34 -3.09
CA TYR A 187 -15.25 12.70 -3.00
C TYR A 187 -15.83 12.78 -1.59
N ASP A 188 -14.99 12.86 -0.56
CA ASP A 188 -15.41 12.93 0.85
C ASP A 188 -15.92 14.33 1.21
N ALA A 189 -15.59 15.36 0.42
CA ALA A 189 -16.12 16.72 0.63
C ALA A 189 -17.61 16.84 0.34
N ILE A 190 -18.20 15.84 -0.31
CA ILE A 190 -19.59 15.88 -0.76
C ILE A 190 -20.38 14.79 -0.01
N PRO A 191 -21.46 15.12 0.70
CA PRO A 191 -22.32 14.13 1.35
C PRO A 191 -22.83 13.08 0.35
N GLU A 192 -22.92 11.81 0.79
CA GLU A 192 -23.40 10.70 -0.04
C GLU A 192 -24.81 10.91 -0.60
N ASP A 193 -25.64 11.67 0.11
CA ASP A 193 -27.03 11.99 -0.24
C ASP A 193 -27.17 13.35 -0.97
N ASP A 194 -26.06 13.96 -1.38
CA ASP A 194 -26.10 15.22 -2.11
C ASP A 194 -26.75 15.04 -3.49
N PRO A 195 -27.81 15.80 -3.81
CA PRO A 195 -28.52 15.65 -5.07
C PRO A 195 -27.67 15.94 -6.32
N ARG A 196 -26.55 16.62 -6.18
CA ARG A 196 -25.62 16.89 -7.29
C ARG A 196 -24.98 15.61 -7.85
N TRP A 197 -24.99 14.50 -7.12
CA TRP A 197 -24.52 13.22 -7.64
C TRP A 197 -25.35 12.69 -8.81
N ASP A 198 -26.60 13.15 -8.94
CA ASP A 198 -27.51 12.79 -10.04
C ASP A 198 -27.32 13.69 -11.30
N GLU A 199 -26.46 14.69 -11.23
CA GLU A 199 -26.17 15.58 -12.36
C GLU A 199 -25.06 15.00 -13.23
N ASP A 200 -25.31 14.83 -14.54
CA ASP A 200 -24.38 14.19 -15.48
C ASP A 200 -22.98 14.84 -15.54
N ASP A 201 -22.90 16.17 -15.26
CA ASP A 201 -21.67 16.95 -15.33
C ASP A 201 -21.05 17.25 -13.96
N PHE A 202 -21.68 16.77 -12.87
CA PHE A 202 -21.16 17.06 -11.54
C PHE A 202 -19.83 16.37 -11.28
N GLN A 203 -18.89 17.13 -10.78
CA GLN A 203 -17.59 16.63 -10.38
C GLN A 203 -17.18 17.23 -9.03
N PRO A 204 -16.72 16.42 -8.08
CA PRO A 204 -16.18 16.91 -6.81
C PRO A 204 -15.04 17.92 -7.01
N PRO A 205 -14.81 18.80 -6.04
CA PRO A 205 -13.72 19.76 -6.11
C PRO A 205 -12.36 19.06 -6.21
N LEU A 206 -11.42 19.73 -6.87
CA LEU A 206 -10.03 19.30 -6.91
C LEU A 206 -9.28 19.88 -5.71
N VAL A 207 -8.56 19.03 -4.98
CA VAL A 207 -7.72 19.39 -3.83
C VAL A 207 -6.29 18.91 -4.07
N PRO A 208 -5.26 19.51 -3.43
CA PRO A 208 -3.93 18.98 -3.47
C PRO A 208 -3.89 17.54 -2.92
N THR A 209 -3.27 16.63 -3.66
CA THR A 209 -3.06 15.27 -3.21
C THR A 209 -1.82 15.16 -2.32
N THR A 210 -1.60 14.01 -1.72
CA THR A 210 -0.42 13.76 -0.88
C THR A 210 0.67 12.99 -1.65
N VAL A 211 1.88 12.97 -1.11
CA VAL A 211 2.96 12.12 -1.64
C VAL A 211 2.54 10.66 -1.65
N HIS A 212 1.83 10.20 -0.62
CA HIS A 212 1.32 8.84 -0.55
C HIS A 212 0.40 8.50 -1.74
N GLU A 213 -0.61 9.35 -2.01
CA GLU A 213 -1.51 9.14 -3.14
C GLU A 213 -0.74 9.14 -4.46
N CYS A 214 0.17 10.08 -4.69
CA CYS A 214 0.98 10.10 -5.91
C CYS A 214 1.82 8.85 -6.13
N LEU A 215 2.27 8.20 -5.05
CA LEU A 215 3.12 7.03 -5.14
C LEU A 215 2.37 5.70 -5.15
N PHE A 216 1.17 5.63 -4.54
CA PHE A 216 0.51 4.36 -4.24
C PHE A 216 -0.98 4.30 -4.53
N SER A 217 -1.62 5.38 -5.02
CA SER A 217 -3.04 5.38 -5.35
C SER A 217 -3.42 4.34 -6.41
N TYR A 218 -4.66 3.88 -6.32
CA TYR A 218 -5.26 2.86 -7.18
C TYR A 218 -6.42 3.40 -7.99
#